data_9fdd84639c8293b79d68912580a94745
#
_entry.id   9fdd84639c8293b79d68912580a94745
#
_cell.length_a   1.000
_cell.length_b   1.000
_cell.length_c   1.000
_cell.angle_alpha   90.00
_cell.angle_beta   90.00
_cell.angle_gamma   90.00
#
_symmetry.space_group_name_H-M   'P 1'
#
loop_
_entity.id
_entity.type
_entity.pdbx_description
1 polymer ?
#
loop_
_entity_poly.entity_id
_entity_poly.type
_entity_poly.pdbx_seq_one_letter_code
_entity_poly.pdbx_strand_id
1 'polypeptide(L)'
;MKIIQVKIKNFRSYANEVIVDFEDLTAFVGKNDIGKSTILEALDIFFDGGVIKIDKNDINKECVKNGDNEIQISVVFDNYPKKLVLDASNLTNLEEEYLLNQNNKLEIIKKYPNAGKPKIFLKAYHPTNEECKNLHSLKITDLKKITKEKNIMCDNLTKSAELRKAIWQHYSDNLQLQEVEVELNKEEAKSIWEQLERKLPHYALFQSDRTNNDGDNEIQNPLKSAVAQIFKDEKISDKLQAIAEEVINKLQEVTNLTLEKLKDMNPEIAKTLNPKIPTIEQLKWADVFKSVSIAGDEDIPINKRGSGVKRRMILLNFFRAEAERKKNNNEKSNIIYAIEEPETSQHQYHQRLLIEALEKLSKEEGIQIIITTHSPSIVKQLQFENIRLVKNNNNIKEIVKLEKHVLPIPSLNEINYLAFDEADEEYHNELYGYIDLQQLLKEYFKDKPTQKYVNSKTEKEEYPTKTKYIRDQIHHPENTHNPKFTFEELQQSIKDMRDFIQANKGS
;
A
#
# COMPACT_ATOMS: atom_id res chain seq x y z
N MET A 1 -8.16 -8.74 7.39
CA MET A 1 -7.85 -8.96 5.96
C MET A 1 -6.44 -8.47 5.69
N LYS A 2 -5.65 -9.21 4.91
CA LYS A 2 -4.27 -8.89 4.54
C LYS A 2 -4.16 -8.95 3.01
N ILE A 3 -3.52 -7.97 2.40
CA ILE A 3 -3.19 -8.04 0.97
C ILE A 3 -2.11 -9.10 0.78
N ILE A 4 -2.32 -10.01 -0.17
CA ILE A 4 -1.31 -10.98 -0.60
C ILE A 4 -0.87 -10.76 -2.04
N GLN A 5 -1.73 -10.17 -2.89
CA GLN A 5 -1.39 -9.87 -4.27
C GLN A 5 -2.19 -8.66 -4.78
N VAL A 6 -1.58 -7.87 -5.63
CA VAL A 6 -2.21 -6.75 -6.34
C VAL A 6 -1.95 -6.90 -7.83
N LYS A 7 -2.96 -6.62 -8.65
CA LYS A 7 -2.86 -6.59 -10.12
C LYS A 7 -3.29 -5.21 -10.59
N ILE A 8 -2.46 -4.57 -11.41
CA ILE A 8 -2.70 -3.23 -11.93
C ILE A 8 -2.57 -3.28 -13.45
N LYS A 9 -3.58 -2.78 -14.16
CA LYS A 9 -3.59 -2.71 -15.62
C LYS A 9 -4.07 -1.34 -16.07
N ASN A 10 -3.47 -0.84 -17.14
CA ASN A 10 -3.85 0.43 -17.80
C ASN A 10 -3.85 1.64 -16.84
N PHE A 11 -2.86 1.71 -15.94
CA PHE A 11 -2.73 2.79 -14.97
C PHE A 11 -1.35 3.45 -15.06
N ARG A 12 -1.32 4.72 -15.44
CA ARG A 12 -0.11 5.56 -15.59
C ARG A 12 1.00 4.86 -16.39
N SER A 13 2.09 4.45 -15.75
CA SER A 13 3.22 3.78 -16.41
C SER A 13 2.99 2.28 -16.68
N TYR A 14 1.93 1.69 -16.15
CA TYR A 14 1.59 0.28 -16.29
C TYR A 14 0.53 0.07 -17.37
N ALA A 15 0.95 -0.18 -18.61
CA ALA A 15 0.05 -0.48 -19.74
C ALA A 15 -0.54 -1.89 -19.61
N ASN A 16 0.34 -2.89 -19.48
CA ASN A 16 -0.04 -4.29 -19.31
C ASN A 16 -0.33 -4.60 -17.84
N GLU A 17 -1.01 -5.72 -17.60
CA GLU A 17 -1.24 -6.19 -16.24
C GLU A 17 0.10 -6.53 -15.55
N VAL A 18 0.33 -5.90 -14.41
CA VAL A 18 1.45 -6.18 -13.54
C VAL A 18 0.92 -6.83 -12.27
N ILE A 19 1.50 -7.96 -11.89
CA ILE A 19 1.14 -8.75 -10.72
C ILE A 19 2.21 -8.58 -9.66
N VAL A 20 1.82 -8.25 -8.44
CA VAL A 20 2.71 -7.99 -7.32
C VAL A 20 2.27 -8.76 -6.09
N ASP A 21 3.16 -9.60 -5.57
CA ASP A 21 2.92 -10.30 -4.29
C ASP A 21 3.37 -9.45 -3.11
N PHE A 22 2.61 -9.51 -2.02
CA PHE A 22 2.82 -8.73 -0.80
C PHE A 22 3.10 -9.62 0.40
N GLU A 23 4.00 -9.14 1.26
CA GLU A 23 4.32 -9.71 2.57
C GLU A 23 3.79 -8.80 3.69
N ASP A 24 4.13 -9.08 4.96
CA ASP A 24 3.79 -8.20 6.08
C ASP A 24 4.47 -6.83 5.96
N LEU A 25 5.72 -6.82 5.51
CA LEU A 25 6.42 -5.65 5.03
C LEU A 25 6.81 -5.88 3.58
N THR A 26 6.47 -4.94 2.68
CA THR A 26 6.85 -4.98 1.26
C THR A 26 7.52 -3.68 0.87
N ALA A 27 8.71 -3.77 0.29
CA ALA A 27 9.51 -2.63 -0.13
C ALA A 27 9.68 -2.62 -1.66
N PHE A 28 9.18 -1.57 -2.31
CA PHE A 28 9.42 -1.33 -3.73
C PHE A 28 10.71 -0.56 -3.92
N VAL A 29 11.65 -1.18 -4.61
CA VAL A 29 13.02 -0.67 -4.81
C VAL A 29 13.26 -0.37 -6.29
N GLY A 30 13.96 0.71 -6.60
CA GLY A 30 14.32 1.09 -7.97
C GLY A 30 14.62 2.58 -8.11
N LYS A 31 15.09 2.99 -9.29
CA LYS A 31 15.42 4.38 -9.63
C LYS A 31 14.22 5.32 -9.44
N ASN A 32 14.48 6.62 -9.36
CA ASN A 32 13.40 7.62 -9.34
C ASN A 32 12.56 7.53 -10.62
N ASP A 33 11.30 7.89 -10.52
CA ASP A 33 10.32 7.93 -11.62
C ASP A 33 10.08 6.58 -12.34
N ILE A 34 10.54 5.47 -11.75
CA ILE A 34 10.35 4.14 -12.35
C ILE A 34 8.93 3.59 -12.18
N GLY A 35 8.09 4.22 -11.35
CA GLY A 35 6.71 3.81 -11.10
C GLY A 35 6.46 3.17 -9.73
N LYS A 36 7.37 3.31 -8.76
CA LYS A 36 7.19 2.79 -7.39
C LYS A 36 5.96 3.38 -6.70
N SER A 37 5.85 4.71 -6.67
CA SER A 37 4.73 5.44 -6.04
C SER A 37 3.40 5.13 -6.70
N THR A 38 3.40 4.86 -8.00
CA THR A 38 2.19 4.50 -8.76
C THR A 38 1.44 3.30 -8.15
N ILE A 39 2.16 2.35 -7.53
CA ILE A 39 1.55 1.17 -6.88
C ILE A 39 0.82 1.60 -5.62
N LEU A 40 1.44 2.44 -4.79
CA LEU A 40 0.86 2.95 -3.56
C LEU A 40 -0.37 3.81 -3.85
N GLU A 41 -0.29 4.63 -4.89
CA GLU A 41 -1.39 5.49 -5.33
C GLU A 41 -2.55 4.70 -5.94
N ALA A 42 -2.27 3.62 -6.68
CA ALA A 42 -3.31 2.70 -7.15
C ALA A 42 -4.07 2.06 -5.98
N LEU A 43 -3.36 1.70 -4.91
CA LEU A 43 -3.98 1.19 -3.69
C LEU A 43 -4.79 2.26 -2.96
N ASP A 44 -4.33 3.52 -2.91
CA ASP A 44 -5.12 4.63 -2.33
C ASP A 44 -6.44 4.81 -3.08
N ILE A 45 -6.42 4.76 -4.41
CA ILE A 45 -7.62 4.80 -5.25
C ILE A 45 -8.51 3.58 -4.98
N PHE A 46 -7.93 2.39 -4.86
CA PHE A 46 -8.69 1.17 -4.60
C PHE A 46 -9.40 1.19 -3.24
N PHE A 47 -8.74 1.67 -2.19
CA PHE A 47 -9.29 1.74 -0.83
C PHE A 47 -10.09 3.02 -0.55
N ASP A 48 -10.25 3.90 -1.52
CA ASP A 48 -10.88 5.21 -1.35
C ASP A 48 -10.22 6.02 -0.21
N GLY A 49 -8.87 5.96 -0.12
CA GLY A 49 -8.06 6.59 0.92
C GLY A 49 -8.10 8.12 0.89
N GLY A 50 -8.48 8.71 -0.23
CA GLY A 50 -8.78 10.14 -0.38
C GLY A 50 -7.58 11.05 -0.56
N VAL A 51 -6.37 10.50 -0.64
CA VAL A 51 -5.14 11.24 -0.96
C VAL A 51 -5.04 11.48 -2.47
N ILE A 52 -5.32 10.44 -3.26
CA ILE A 52 -5.26 10.47 -4.72
C ILE A 52 -6.68 10.45 -5.29
N LYS A 53 -6.94 11.36 -6.22
CA LYS A 53 -8.17 11.37 -7.01
C LYS A 53 -7.87 10.93 -8.43
N ILE A 54 -8.50 9.83 -8.84
CA ILE A 54 -8.35 9.31 -10.20
C ILE A 54 -8.88 10.30 -11.23
N ASP A 55 -8.13 10.50 -12.31
CA ASP A 55 -8.57 11.31 -13.45
C ASP A 55 -8.15 10.68 -14.79
N LYS A 56 -8.53 11.31 -15.91
CA LYS A 56 -8.27 10.79 -17.27
C LYS A 56 -6.78 10.70 -17.61
N ASN A 57 -5.92 11.48 -16.94
CA ASN A 57 -4.47 11.45 -17.16
C ASN A 57 -3.83 10.22 -16.50
N ASP A 58 -4.54 9.54 -15.62
CA ASP A 58 -4.08 8.29 -14.99
C ASP A 58 -4.22 7.08 -15.92
N ILE A 59 -4.98 7.19 -17.02
CA ILE A 59 -5.07 6.14 -18.05
C ILE A 59 -3.77 6.11 -18.83
N ASN A 60 -3.22 4.92 -19.04
CA ASN A 60 -1.98 4.77 -19.81
C ASN A 60 -2.13 5.28 -21.25
N LYS A 61 -1.19 6.11 -21.71
CA LYS A 61 -1.28 6.78 -23.00
C LYS A 61 -1.27 5.83 -24.20
N GLU A 62 -0.61 4.68 -24.11
CA GLU A 62 -0.59 3.68 -25.17
C GLU A 62 -1.91 2.92 -25.22
N CYS A 63 -2.48 2.59 -24.05
CA CYS A 63 -3.80 1.96 -23.98
C CYS A 63 -4.88 2.87 -24.57
N VAL A 64 -4.85 4.17 -24.27
CA VAL A 64 -5.78 5.16 -24.86
C VAL A 64 -5.68 5.16 -26.39
N LYS A 65 -4.48 5.13 -26.96
CA LYS A 65 -4.28 5.04 -28.43
C LYS A 65 -4.88 3.78 -29.05
N ASN A 66 -4.89 2.68 -28.28
CA ASN A 66 -5.45 1.40 -28.69
C ASN A 66 -6.94 1.27 -28.37
N GLY A 67 -7.59 2.33 -27.87
CA GLY A 67 -9.02 2.35 -27.55
C GLY A 67 -9.38 1.72 -26.19
N ASP A 68 -8.41 1.30 -25.38
CA ASP A 68 -8.63 0.79 -24.02
C ASP A 68 -8.56 1.95 -23.02
N ASN A 69 -9.72 2.39 -22.54
CA ASN A 69 -9.87 3.49 -21.60
C ASN A 69 -10.31 3.02 -20.19
N GLU A 70 -10.13 1.75 -19.87
CA GLU A 70 -10.55 1.19 -18.59
C GLU A 70 -9.33 0.84 -17.71
N ILE A 71 -9.17 1.57 -16.60
CA ILE A 71 -8.19 1.22 -15.58
C ILE A 71 -8.73 0.05 -14.76
N GLN A 72 -7.88 -0.94 -14.49
CA GLN A 72 -8.24 -2.06 -13.62
C GLN A 72 -7.25 -2.20 -12.47
N ILE A 73 -7.78 -2.25 -11.24
CA ILE A 73 -7.03 -2.54 -10.03
C ILE A 73 -7.70 -3.71 -9.33
N SER A 74 -6.96 -4.80 -9.14
CA SER A 74 -7.42 -5.99 -8.43
C SER A 74 -6.57 -6.21 -7.19
N VAL A 75 -7.20 -6.54 -6.07
CA VAL A 75 -6.54 -6.86 -4.82
C VAL A 75 -7.01 -8.20 -4.29
N VAL A 76 -6.05 -9.07 -4.03
CA VAL A 76 -6.30 -10.40 -3.45
C VAL A 76 -6.00 -10.37 -1.96
N PHE A 77 -6.98 -10.80 -1.17
CA PHE A 77 -6.90 -10.79 0.28
C PHE A 77 -6.83 -12.20 0.86
N ASP A 78 -6.01 -12.34 1.87
CA ASP A 78 -6.05 -13.43 2.84
C ASP A 78 -6.66 -12.96 4.18
N ASN A 79 -6.93 -13.91 5.09
CA ASN A 79 -7.53 -13.61 6.40
C ASN A 79 -8.81 -12.77 6.31
N TYR A 80 -9.63 -13.03 5.29
CA TYR A 80 -10.93 -12.41 5.12
C TYR A 80 -11.97 -12.95 6.13
N PRO A 81 -13.06 -12.20 6.43
CA PRO A 81 -14.11 -12.67 7.33
C PRO A 81 -14.78 -13.93 6.79
N LYS A 82 -14.70 -15.03 7.54
CA LYS A 82 -15.32 -16.29 7.14
C LYS A 82 -16.85 -16.22 7.08
N LYS A 83 -17.46 -15.35 7.88
CA LYS A 83 -18.91 -15.18 7.96
C LYS A 83 -19.28 -13.74 7.63
N LEU A 84 -20.18 -13.56 6.70
CA LEU A 84 -20.77 -12.29 6.31
C LEU A 84 -22.28 -12.35 6.48
N VAL A 85 -22.88 -11.23 6.87
CA VAL A 85 -24.33 -11.09 6.90
C VAL A 85 -24.75 -10.56 5.54
N LEU A 86 -24.93 -11.45 4.56
CA LEU A 86 -25.35 -11.06 3.20
C LEU A 86 -26.84 -10.74 3.10
N ASP A 87 -27.63 -11.17 4.07
CA ASP A 87 -29.08 -10.91 4.15
C ASP A 87 -29.41 -10.45 5.59
N ALA A 88 -30.42 -9.64 5.78
CA ALA A 88 -30.76 -8.92 7.00
C ALA A 88 -30.81 -9.78 8.30
N SER A 89 -30.69 -11.08 8.19
CA SER A 89 -30.75 -12.02 9.33
C SER A 89 -29.90 -13.28 9.20
N ASN A 90 -29.13 -13.49 8.12
CA ASN A 90 -28.38 -14.74 7.91
C ASN A 90 -26.89 -14.51 7.72
N LEU A 91 -26.12 -15.15 8.62
CA LEU A 91 -24.70 -15.37 8.44
C LEU A 91 -24.49 -16.41 7.33
N THR A 92 -23.85 -16.04 6.23
CA THR A 92 -23.41 -16.96 5.19
C THR A 92 -21.89 -16.90 5.07
N ASN A 93 -21.33 -17.81 4.28
CA ASN A 93 -19.91 -17.96 4.09
C ASN A 93 -19.58 -17.69 2.61
N LEU A 94 -18.53 -16.92 2.34
CA LEU A 94 -18.08 -16.62 0.99
C LEU A 94 -17.79 -17.88 0.15
N GLU A 95 -17.30 -18.94 0.78
CA GLU A 95 -17.04 -20.21 0.13
C GLU A 95 -18.35 -20.91 -0.29
N GLU A 96 -19.35 -20.98 0.60
CA GLU A 96 -20.66 -21.56 0.30
C GLU A 96 -21.44 -20.76 -0.77
N GLU A 97 -21.13 -19.48 -0.91
CA GLU A 97 -21.69 -18.59 -1.92
C GLU A 97 -20.89 -18.57 -3.23
N TYR A 98 -19.83 -19.39 -3.36
CA TYR A 98 -18.96 -19.43 -4.54
C TYR A 98 -18.41 -18.05 -4.92
N LEU A 99 -17.96 -17.26 -3.94
CA LEU A 99 -17.45 -15.89 -4.10
C LEU A 99 -15.93 -15.79 -3.89
N LEU A 100 -15.23 -16.90 -3.77
CA LEU A 100 -13.77 -16.97 -3.68
C LEU A 100 -13.18 -17.41 -5.03
N ASN A 101 -11.96 -16.96 -5.32
CA ASN A 101 -11.25 -17.39 -6.51
C ASN A 101 -10.79 -18.86 -6.41
N GLN A 102 -10.22 -19.40 -7.47
CA GLN A 102 -9.78 -20.80 -7.55
C GLN A 102 -8.78 -21.19 -6.44
N ASN A 103 -8.07 -20.23 -5.85
CA ASN A 103 -7.11 -20.44 -4.76
C ASN A 103 -7.74 -20.24 -3.36
N ASN A 104 -9.06 -20.19 -3.26
CA ASN A 104 -9.79 -19.91 -2.02
C ASN A 104 -9.38 -18.58 -1.37
N LYS A 105 -9.11 -17.55 -2.18
CA LYS A 105 -8.82 -16.20 -1.72
C LYS A 105 -9.91 -15.23 -2.18
N LEU A 106 -10.10 -14.16 -1.41
CA LEU A 106 -11.01 -13.09 -1.78
C LEU A 106 -10.31 -12.13 -2.74
N GLU A 107 -10.71 -12.10 -4.00
CA GLU A 107 -10.17 -11.21 -5.03
C GLU A 107 -11.22 -10.18 -5.45
N ILE A 108 -10.96 -8.90 -5.14
CA ILE A 108 -11.83 -7.77 -5.47
C ILE A 108 -11.21 -7.00 -6.62
N ILE A 109 -12.00 -6.75 -7.66
CA ILE A 109 -11.59 -5.99 -8.85
C ILE A 109 -12.39 -4.70 -8.90
N LYS A 110 -11.72 -3.56 -8.99
CA LYS A 110 -12.33 -2.27 -9.31
C LYS A 110 -11.90 -1.86 -10.72
N LYS A 111 -12.88 -1.69 -11.62
CA LYS A 111 -12.68 -1.22 -13.00
C LYS A 111 -13.19 0.20 -13.11
N TYR A 112 -12.38 1.10 -13.64
CA TYR A 112 -12.66 2.54 -13.75
C TYR A 112 -12.78 2.93 -15.23
N PRO A 113 -13.95 2.78 -15.86
CA PRO A 113 -14.16 3.18 -17.26
C PRO A 113 -13.96 4.69 -17.41
N ASN A 114 -13.09 5.12 -18.34
CA ASN A 114 -12.72 6.52 -18.55
C ASN A 114 -12.29 7.26 -17.27
N ALA A 115 -11.63 6.57 -16.35
CA ALA A 115 -11.28 7.06 -15.01
C ALA A 115 -12.48 7.61 -14.21
N GLY A 116 -13.67 7.08 -14.46
CA GLY A 116 -14.91 7.46 -13.79
C GLY A 116 -15.21 6.61 -12.55
N LYS A 117 -16.49 6.52 -12.19
CA LYS A 117 -16.92 5.71 -11.05
C LYS A 117 -16.58 4.23 -11.26
N PRO A 118 -16.06 3.53 -10.23
CA PRO A 118 -15.69 2.14 -10.36
C PRO A 118 -16.88 1.21 -10.54
N LYS A 119 -16.69 0.19 -11.37
CA LYS A 119 -17.48 -1.03 -11.35
C LYS A 119 -16.73 -2.06 -10.50
N ILE A 120 -17.45 -2.73 -9.61
CA ILE A 120 -16.87 -3.62 -8.62
C ILE A 120 -17.23 -5.06 -8.94
N PHE A 121 -16.22 -5.92 -8.96
CA PHE A 121 -16.37 -7.35 -9.24
C PHE A 121 -15.64 -8.18 -8.20
N LEU A 122 -16.11 -9.39 -7.97
CA LEU A 122 -15.34 -10.46 -7.34
C LEU A 122 -14.86 -11.42 -8.43
N LYS A 123 -13.58 -11.72 -8.44
CA LYS A 123 -13.07 -12.84 -9.22
C LYS A 123 -13.31 -14.10 -8.42
N ALA A 124 -14.19 -14.96 -8.94
CA ALA A 124 -14.73 -16.08 -8.20
C ALA A 124 -14.75 -17.36 -9.04
N TYR A 125 -14.46 -18.49 -8.40
CA TYR A 125 -14.69 -19.81 -8.96
C TYR A 125 -16.16 -20.17 -8.74
N HIS A 126 -16.99 -19.79 -9.73
CA HIS A 126 -18.44 -19.65 -9.62
C HIS A 126 -19.18 -20.57 -10.60
N PRO A 127 -20.40 -21.02 -10.24
CA PRO A 127 -21.26 -21.74 -11.16
C PRO A 127 -21.58 -20.95 -12.42
N THR A 128 -21.37 -21.56 -13.60
CA THR A 128 -21.64 -20.96 -14.91
C THR A 128 -22.77 -21.62 -15.67
N ASN A 129 -23.33 -22.70 -15.14
CA ASN A 129 -24.54 -23.33 -15.69
C ASN A 129 -25.69 -22.33 -15.73
N GLU A 130 -26.34 -22.21 -16.86
CA GLU A 130 -27.45 -21.25 -17.14
C GLU A 130 -28.57 -21.27 -16.09
N GLU A 131 -28.85 -22.44 -15.52
CA GLU A 131 -29.91 -22.64 -14.52
C GLU A 131 -29.55 -22.15 -13.10
N CYS A 132 -28.28 -21.97 -12.81
CA CYS A 132 -27.84 -21.62 -11.46
C CYS A 132 -26.71 -20.54 -11.43
N LYS A 133 -26.38 -19.95 -12.56
CA LYS A 133 -25.51 -18.78 -12.61
C LYS A 133 -26.27 -17.52 -12.15
N ASN A 134 -25.52 -16.49 -11.73
CA ASN A 134 -26.03 -15.15 -11.39
C ASN A 134 -27.11 -15.10 -10.28
N LEU A 135 -27.19 -16.11 -9.41
CA LEU A 135 -28.20 -16.14 -8.35
C LEU A 135 -28.08 -14.97 -7.36
N HIS A 136 -26.89 -14.36 -7.25
CA HIS A 136 -26.65 -13.19 -6.40
C HIS A 136 -27.35 -11.93 -6.87
N SER A 137 -27.66 -11.82 -8.15
CA SER A 137 -28.36 -10.67 -8.72
C SER A 137 -29.88 -10.80 -8.65
N LEU A 138 -30.41 -11.97 -8.26
CA LEU A 138 -31.83 -12.24 -8.24
C LEU A 138 -32.48 -11.83 -6.91
N LYS A 139 -33.69 -11.28 -6.99
CA LYS A 139 -34.53 -11.02 -5.83
C LYS A 139 -35.00 -12.33 -5.19
N ILE A 140 -35.32 -12.29 -3.91
CA ILE A 140 -35.85 -13.46 -3.18
C ILE A 140 -37.11 -14.05 -3.83
N THR A 141 -37.95 -13.19 -4.46
CA THR A 141 -39.14 -13.61 -5.21
C THR A 141 -38.79 -14.49 -6.41
N ASP A 142 -37.70 -14.16 -7.11
CA ASP A 142 -37.26 -14.87 -8.29
C ASP A 142 -36.58 -16.20 -7.89
N LEU A 143 -35.80 -16.20 -6.82
CA LEU A 143 -35.24 -17.43 -6.24
C LEU A 143 -36.33 -18.40 -5.79
N LYS A 144 -37.39 -17.91 -5.14
CA LYS A 144 -38.59 -18.72 -4.78
C LYS A 144 -39.31 -19.28 -6.00
N LYS A 145 -39.39 -18.52 -7.08
CA LYS A 145 -40.00 -18.98 -8.32
C LYS A 145 -39.19 -20.14 -8.91
N ILE A 146 -37.89 -20.03 -9.00
CA ILE A 146 -37.00 -21.09 -9.47
C ILE A 146 -37.14 -22.35 -8.61
N THR A 147 -37.10 -22.22 -7.28
CA THR A 147 -37.24 -23.40 -6.38
C THR A 147 -38.58 -24.10 -6.57
N LYS A 148 -39.67 -23.34 -6.76
CA LYS A 148 -41.01 -23.89 -7.03
C LYS A 148 -41.12 -24.56 -8.40
N GLU A 149 -40.66 -23.92 -9.45
CA GLU A 149 -40.72 -24.44 -10.82
C GLU A 149 -39.90 -25.71 -11.02
N LYS A 150 -38.77 -25.81 -10.34
CA LYS A 150 -37.85 -26.96 -10.43
C LYS A 150 -38.09 -28.00 -9.31
N ASN A 151 -39.11 -27.82 -8.46
CA ASN A 151 -39.43 -28.69 -7.32
C ASN A 151 -38.23 -28.89 -6.36
N ILE A 152 -37.45 -27.83 -6.09
CA ILE A 152 -36.27 -27.87 -5.21
C ILE A 152 -36.72 -27.72 -3.76
N MET A 153 -36.32 -28.69 -2.92
CA MET A 153 -36.58 -28.61 -1.48
C MET A 153 -35.65 -27.57 -0.84
N CYS A 154 -36.23 -26.69 -0.03
CA CYS A 154 -35.49 -25.68 0.72
C CYS A 154 -36.08 -25.54 2.12
N ASP A 155 -35.24 -25.65 3.13
CA ASP A 155 -35.67 -25.62 4.54
C ASP A 155 -36.24 -24.27 4.96
N ASN A 156 -35.76 -23.19 4.35
CA ASN A 156 -36.20 -21.84 4.70
C ASN A 156 -36.36 -20.94 3.46
N LEU A 157 -37.62 -20.76 3.04
CA LEU A 157 -37.97 -19.93 1.90
C LEU A 157 -37.89 -18.42 2.17
N THR A 158 -37.62 -18.00 3.40
CA THR A 158 -37.55 -16.57 3.76
C THR A 158 -36.16 -15.98 3.64
N LYS A 159 -35.14 -16.80 3.33
CA LYS A 159 -33.73 -16.44 3.31
C LYS A 159 -33.10 -16.68 1.95
N SER A 160 -32.58 -15.62 1.30
CA SER A 160 -31.97 -15.72 -0.04
C SER A 160 -30.76 -16.67 -0.09
N ALA A 161 -29.93 -16.68 0.94
CA ALA A 161 -28.77 -17.56 1.02
C ALA A 161 -29.16 -19.05 1.04
N GLU A 162 -30.21 -19.42 1.78
CA GLU A 162 -30.71 -20.79 1.83
C GLU A 162 -31.33 -21.22 0.47
N LEU A 163 -32.02 -20.31 -0.18
CA LEU A 163 -32.58 -20.54 -1.53
C LEU A 163 -31.45 -20.76 -2.54
N ARG A 164 -30.41 -19.92 -2.55
CA ARG A 164 -29.25 -20.08 -3.45
C ARG A 164 -28.56 -21.41 -3.18
N LYS A 165 -28.29 -21.73 -1.89
CA LYS A 165 -27.69 -23.00 -1.49
C LYS A 165 -28.49 -24.19 -2.00
N ALA A 166 -29.80 -24.21 -1.80
CA ALA A 166 -30.68 -25.29 -2.27
C ALA A 166 -30.64 -25.43 -3.81
N ILE A 167 -30.63 -24.31 -4.56
CA ILE A 167 -30.52 -24.32 -6.01
C ILE A 167 -29.18 -24.91 -6.44
N TRP A 168 -28.05 -24.46 -5.89
CA TRP A 168 -26.73 -25.01 -6.23
C TRP A 168 -26.59 -26.49 -5.85
N GLN A 169 -27.15 -26.91 -4.73
CA GLN A 169 -27.17 -28.32 -4.34
C GLN A 169 -27.97 -29.17 -5.33
N HIS A 170 -29.08 -28.66 -5.83
CA HIS A 170 -29.87 -29.36 -6.85
C HIS A 170 -29.09 -29.59 -8.15
N TYR A 171 -28.21 -28.66 -8.52
CA TYR A 171 -27.34 -28.74 -9.69
C TYR A 171 -25.91 -29.18 -9.39
N SER A 172 -25.66 -29.80 -8.22
CA SER A 172 -24.30 -30.17 -7.75
C SER A 172 -23.48 -30.97 -8.76
N ASP A 173 -24.13 -31.85 -9.53
CA ASP A 173 -23.48 -32.68 -10.55
C ASP A 173 -23.14 -31.92 -11.83
N ASN A 174 -23.63 -30.69 -12.00
CA ASN A 174 -23.47 -29.91 -13.23
C ASN A 174 -23.38 -28.40 -12.97
N LEU A 175 -22.59 -27.99 -11.99
CA LEU A 175 -22.37 -26.55 -11.70
C LEU A 175 -21.56 -25.85 -12.77
N GLN A 176 -20.70 -26.57 -13.49
CA GLN A 176 -19.77 -26.00 -14.49
C GLN A 176 -18.93 -24.87 -13.90
N LEU A 177 -18.25 -25.15 -12.77
CA LEU A 177 -17.46 -24.17 -12.06
C LEU A 177 -16.34 -23.62 -12.95
N GLN A 178 -16.28 -22.29 -13.09
CA GLN A 178 -15.24 -21.58 -13.82
C GLN A 178 -14.87 -20.29 -13.07
N GLU A 179 -13.68 -19.78 -13.33
CA GLU A 179 -13.25 -18.50 -12.79
C GLU A 179 -13.89 -17.37 -13.62
N VAL A 180 -14.81 -16.63 -12.98
CA VAL A 180 -15.57 -15.54 -13.60
C VAL A 180 -15.55 -14.30 -12.73
N GLU A 181 -15.90 -13.17 -13.33
CA GLU A 181 -16.09 -11.91 -12.62
C GLU A 181 -17.57 -11.74 -12.26
N VAL A 182 -17.89 -11.78 -10.97
CA VAL A 182 -19.22 -11.56 -10.43
C VAL A 182 -19.39 -10.07 -10.11
N GLU A 183 -20.26 -9.36 -10.84
CA GLU A 183 -20.50 -7.93 -10.65
C GLU A 183 -21.30 -7.64 -9.38
N LEU A 184 -20.77 -6.74 -8.53
CA LEU A 184 -21.39 -6.39 -7.24
C LEU A 184 -22.12 -5.03 -7.23
N ASN A 185 -22.10 -4.28 -8.32
CA ASN A 185 -22.79 -2.99 -8.38
C ASN A 185 -24.30 -3.09 -8.66
N LYS A 186 -24.78 -4.28 -8.98
CA LYS A 186 -26.17 -4.48 -9.46
C LYS A 186 -27.05 -5.15 -8.43
N GLU A 187 -28.26 -4.67 -8.33
CA GLU A 187 -29.37 -5.30 -7.61
C GLU A 187 -29.03 -5.79 -6.20
N GLU A 188 -29.36 -7.05 -5.89
CA GLU A 188 -29.15 -7.66 -4.57
C GLU A 188 -27.68 -7.93 -4.28
N ALA A 189 -26.82 -8.09 -5.30
CA ALA A 189 -25.38 -8.27 -5.13
C ALA A 189 -24.69 -7.06 -4.50
N LYS A 190 -25.32 -5.88 -4.55
CA LYS A 190 -24.79 -4.66 -3.91
C LYS A 190 -24.69 -4.81 -2.39
N SER A 191 -25.58 -5.54 -1.76
CA SER A 191 -25.53 -5.82 -0.32
C SER A 191 -24.26 -6.56 0.09
N ILE A 192 -23.74 -7.44 -0.79
CA ILE A 192 -22.47 -8.16 -0.58
C ILE A 192 -21.32 -7.17 -0.53
N TRP A 193 -21.27 -6.24 -1.48
CA TRP A 193 -20.23 -5.21 -1.51
C TRP A 193 -20.27 -4.34 -0.26
N GLU A 194 -21.43 -3.83 0.15
CA GLU A 194 -21.57 -2.98 1.34
C GLU A 194 -21.05 -3.66 2.62
N GLN A 195 -21.21 -4.97 2.74
CA GLN A 195 -20.68 -5.73 3.87
C GLN A 195 -19.16 -5.94 3.77
N LEU A 196 -18.65 -6.24 2.58
CA LEU A 196 -17.22 -6.41 2.34
C LEU A 196 -16.46 -5.10 2.54
N GLU A 197 -16.97 -3.99 2.00
CA GLU A 197 -16.38 -2.65 2.08
C GLU A 197 -16.14 -2.22 3.54
N ARG A 198 -17.10 -2.50 4.44
CA ARG A 198 -16.95 -2.21 5.88
C ARG A 198 -15.85 -3.02 6.57
N LYS A 199 -15.44 -4.12 5.97
CA LYS A 199 -14.41 -5.03 6.51
C LYS A 199 -13.05 -4.87 5.83
N LEU A 200 -12.97 -4.02 4.79
CA LEU A 200 -11.69 -3.71 4.15
C LEU A 200 -10.71 -3.08 5.17
N PRO A 201 -9.42 -3.34 5.03
CA PRO A 201 -8.41 -2.67 5.84
C PRO A 201 -8.44 -1.16 5.61
N HIS A 202 -8.12 -0.41 6.64
CA HIS A 202 -7.89 1.02 6.49
C HIS A 202 -6.54 1.24 5.80
N TYR A 203 -6.54 1.96 4.69
CA TYR A 203 -5.33 2.30 3.94
C TYR A 203 -4.89 3.73 4.26
N ALA A 204 -3.62 3.91 4.62
CA ALA A 204 -3.05 5.21 4.95
C ALA A 204 -1.81 5.45 4.09
N LEU A 205 -1.91 6.39 3.13
CA LEU A 205 -0.82 6.78 2.24
C LEU A 205 -0.07 8.00 2.80
N PHE A 206 1.25 7.88 2.93
CA PHE A 206 2.17 8.95 3.34
C PHE A 206 3.11 9.28 2.18
N GLN A 207 2.92 10.46 1.56
CA GLN A 207 3.71 10.90 0.41
C GLN A 207 4.96 11.70 0.82
N SER A 208 6.03 11.59 0.01
CA SER A 208 7.31 12.24 0.29
C SER A 208 7.31 13.76 0.07
N ASP A 209 6.58 14.24 -0.94
CA ASP A 209 6.73 15.60 -1.49
C ASP A 209 5.78 16.64 -0.91
N ARG A 210 4.94 16.29 0.07
CA ARG A 210 4.02 17.26 0.67
C ARG A 210 4.72 18.17 1.66
N THR A 211 4.41 19.48 1.59
CA THR A 211 4.79 20.46 2.58
C THR A 211 4.21 20.09 3.95
N ASN A 212 5.07 19.76 4.90
CA ASN A 212 4.68 19.37 6.25
C ASN A 212 4.18 20.58 7.03
N ASN A 213 2.93 20.98 6.84
CA ASN A 213 2.24 21.90 7.74
C ASN A 213 1.55 21.09 8.85
N ASP A 214 1.53 21.63 10.08
CA ASP A 214 0.82 20.98 11.21
C ASP A 214 -0.68 20.80 10.94
N GLY A 215 -1.19 21.46 9.90
CA GLY A 215 -2.56 21.35 9.39
C GLY A 215 -2.75 20.31 8.28
N ASP A 216 -1.71 19.63 7.82
CA ASP A 216 -1.82 18.67 6.73
C ASP A 216 -2.71 17.48 7.10
N ASN A 217 -3.50 17.04 6.13
CA ASN A 217 -4.45 15.95 6.35
C ASN A 217 -3.77 14.65 6.82
N GLU A 218 -2.54 14.39 6.38
CA GLU A 218 -1.77 13.22 6.79
C GLU A 218 -1.43 13.20 8.29
N ILE A 219 -1.14 14.37 8.87
CA ILE A 219 -0.88 14.54 10.30
C ILE A 219 -2.18 14.64 11.07
N GLN A 220 -3.14 15.40 10.54
CA GLN A 220 -4.42 15.71 11.20
C GLN A 220 -5.42 14.55 11.14
N ASN A 221 -5.40 13.70 10.11
CA ASN A 221 -6.38 12.63 9.98
C ASN A 221 -6.37 11.63 11.16
N PRO A 222 -5.22 11.13 11.64
CA PRO A 222 -5.19 10.30 12.84
C PRO A 222 -5.69 11.03 14.10
N LEU A 223 -5.30 12.30 14.28
CA LEU A 223 -5.78 13.11 15.41
C LEU A 223 -7.27 13.40 15.31
N LYS A 224 -7.76 13.77 14.13
CA LYS A 224 -9.21 13.99 13.87
C LYS A 224 -10.00 12.71 14.10
N SER A 225 -9.49 11.57 13.67
CA SER A 225 -10.11 10.28 13.91
C SER A 225 -10.14 9.94 15.41
N ALA A 226 -9.06 10.21 16.13
CA ALA A 226 -9.01 10.02 17.59
C ALA A 226 -10.01 10.95 18.31
N VAL A 227 -10.06 12.22 17.92
CA VAL A 227 -11.02 13.21 18.45
C VAL A 227 -12.46 12.78 18.13
N ALA A 228 -12.75 12.39 16.89
CA ALA A 228 -14.07 11.94 16.49
C ALA A 228 -14.52 10.68 17.26
N GLN A 229 -13.60 9.84 17.68
CA GLN A 229 -13.89 8.65 18.47
C GLN A 229 -14.11 8.98 19.96
N ILE A 230 -13.33 9.91 20.53
CA ILE A 230 -13.56 10.42 21.88
C ILE A 230 -14.98 10.99 21.98
N PHE A 231 -15.46 11.67 20.94
CA PHE A 231 -16.83 12.21 20.89
C PHE A 231 -17.95 11.17 20.70
N LYS A 232 -17.61 9.92 20.37
CA LYS A 232 -18.58 8.81 20.35
C LYS A 232 -18.80 8.19 21.73
N ASP A 233 -17.98 8.54 22.73
CA ASP A 233 -18.22 8.14 24.12
C ASP A 233 -19.48 8.80 24.61
N GLU A 234 -20.49 8.02 25.04
CA GLU A 234 -21.80 8.51 25.47
C GLU A 234 -21.68 9.55 26.58
N LYS A 235 -20.81 9.33 27.58
CA LYS A 235 -20.61 10.26 28.70
C LYS A 235 -20.02 11.60 28.27
N ILE A 236 -19.17 11.60 27.25
CA ILE A 236 -18.58 12.83 26.71
C ILE A 236 -19.59 13.53 25.82
N SER A 237 -20.30 12.78 24.99
CA SER A 237 -21.38 13.29 24.13
C SER A 237 -22.45 14.00 24.93
N ASP A 238 -22.96 13.39 26.01
CA ASP A 238 -23.99 13.97 26.89
C ASP A 238 -23.51 15.28 27.55
N LYS A 239 -22.27 15.32 28.01
CA LYS A 239 -21.68 16.54 28.59
C LYS A 239 -21.54 17.66 27.56
N LEU A 240 -21.12 17.33 26.35
CA LEU A 240 -20.97 18.29 25.24
C LEU A 240 -22.35 18.83 24.80
N GLN A 241 -23.36 17.97 24.78
CA GLN A 241 -24.72 18.37 24.48
C GLN A 241 -25.26 19.34 25.54
N ALA A 242 -25.06 19.07 26.84
CA ALA A 242 -25.47 19.97 27.93
C ALA A 242 -24.76 21.34 27.82
N ILE A 243 -23.45 21.35 27.50
CA ILE A 243 -22.71 22.60 27.29
C ILE A 243 -23.25 23.36 26.08
N ALA A 244 -23.55 22.64 24.96
CA ALA A 244 -24.12 23.26 23.77
C ALA A 244 -25.47 23.92 24.05
N GLU A 245 -26.34 23.25 24.78
CA GLU A 245 -27.65 23.80 25.21
C GLU A 245 -27.47 25.07 26.03
N GLU A 246 -26.56 25.08 27.01
CA GLU A 246 -26.29 26.27 27.82
C GLU A 246 -25.74 27.43 26.99
N VAL A 247 -24.81 27.17 26.05
CA VAL A 247 -24.25 28.20 25.16
C VAL A 247 -25.33 28.77 24.23
N ILE A 248 -26.17 27.93 23.64
CA ILE A 248 -27.29 28.38 22.78
C ILE A 248 -28.28 29.24 23.55
N ASN A 249 -28.65 28.83 24.78
CA ASN A 249 -29.54 29.61 25.62
C ASN A 249 -28.96 30.99 25.93
N LYS A 250 -27.67 31.07 26.31
CA LYS A 250 -26.99 32.35 26.55
C LYS A 250 -26.89 33.21 25.28
N LEU A 251 -26.63 32.62 24.13
CA LEU A 251 -26.64 33.34 22.85
C LEU A 251 -28.05 33.90 22.54
N GLN A 252 -29.10 33.14 22.85
CA GLN A 252 -30.48 33.58 22.67
C GLN A 252 -30.81 34.76 23.58
N GLU A 253 -30.39 34.72 24.85
CA GLU A 253 -30.56 35.82 25.79
C GLU A 253 -29.86 37.10 25.31
N VAL A 254 -28.59 37.01 24.92
CA VAL A 254 -27.79 38.14 24.39
C VAL A 254 -28.44 38.71 23.13
N THR A 255 -28.91 37.80 22.25
CA THR A 255 -29.58 38.20 21.02
C THR A 255 -30.89 38.95 21.28
N ASN A 256 -31.71 38.44 22.23
CA ASN A 256 -32.96 39.08 22.59
C ASN A 256 -32.72 40.47 23.21
N LEU A 257 -31.75 40.59 24.13
CA LEU A 257 -31.35 41.87 24.73
C LEU A 257 -30.83 42.86 23.67
N THR A 258 -30.09 42.39 22.69
CA THR A 258 -29.60 43.21 21.58
C THR A 258 -30.74 43.71 20.70
N LEU A 259 -31.71 42.84 20.39
CA LEU A 259 -32.91 43.22 19.64
C LEU A 259 -33.81 44.22 20.41
N GLU A 260 -33.95 44.08 21.72
CA GLU A 260 -34.68 45.05 22.54
C GLU A 260 -34.03 46.44 22.53
N LYS A 261 -32.71 46.49 22.72
CA LYS A 261 -31.97 47.79 22.60
C LYS A 261 -32.03 48.38 21.21
N LEU A 262 -32.00 47.54 20.15
CA LEU A 262 -32.18 48.01 18.78
C LEU A 262 -33.61 48.55 18.52
N LYS A 263 -34.64 47.98 19.16
CA LYS A 263 -36.01 48.49 19.08
C LYS A 263 -36.13 49.88 19.67
N ASP A 264 -35.40 50.18 20.76
CA ASP A 264 -35.36 51.50 21.37
C ASP A 264 -34.64 52.53 20.50
N MET A 265 -33.66 52.13 19.74
CA MET A 265 -32.85 52.99 18.86
C MET A 265 -33.46 53.17 17.46
N ASN A 266 -33.98 52.09 16.86
CA ASN A 266 -34.60 52.14 15.53
C ASN A 266 -35.59 50.95 15.37
N PRO A 267 -36.90 51.20 15.62
CA PRO A 267 -37.94 50.17 15.59
C PRO A 267 -38.13 49.52 14.19
N GLU A 268 -37.86 50.25 13.12
CA GLU A 268 -38.03 49.73 11.75
C GLU A 268 -36.94 48.74 11.35
N ILE A 269 -35.70 49.03 11.70
CA ILE A 269 -34.57 48.10 11.45
C ILE A 269 -34.72 46.86 12.33
N ALA A 270 -35.12 47.01 13.60
CA ALA A 270 -35.30 45.87 14.49
C ALA A 270 -36.36 44.87 14.03
N LYS A 271 -37.40 45.32 13.29
CA LYS A 271 -38.43 44.43 12.72
C LYS A 271 -37.93 43.58 11.55
N THR A 272 -36.86 44.00 10.88
CA THR A 272 -36.30 43.30 9.70
C THR A 272 -35.18 42.33 10.06
N LEU A 273 -34.64 42.39 11.27
CA LEU A 273 -33.55 41.53 11.71
C LEU A 273 -34.09 40.23 12.32
N ASN A 274 -33.67 39.11 11.74
CA ASN A 274 -33.98 37.76 12.25
C ASN A 274 -32.68 37.01 12.54
N PRO A 275 -32.16 37.04 13.76
CA PRO A 275 -30.94 36.35 14.13
C PRO A 275 -31.10 34.84 13.97
N LYS A 276 -30.15 34.22 13.24
CA LYS A 276 -30.09 32.77 13.08
C LYS A 276 -29.08 32.19 14.07
N ILE A 277 -29.56 31.59 15.13
CA ILE A 277 -28.73 30.83 16.06
C ILE A 277 -28.63 29.38 15.53
N PRO A 278 -27.43 28.78 15.44
CA PRO A 278 -27.29 27.41 14.99
C PRO A 278 -27.98 26.44 15.96
N THR A 279 -28.52 25.35 15.43
CA THR A 279 -29.04 24.24 16.26
C THR A 279 -27.89 23.40 16.79
N ILE A 280 -28.14 22.62 17.87
CA ILE A 280 -27.13 21.72 18.46
C ILE A 280 -26.55 20.76 17.40
N GLU A 281 -27.40 20.27 16.50
CA GLU A 281 -27.00 19.36 15.41
C GLU A 281 -26.06 20.01 14.38
N GLN A 282 -26.07 21.33 14.30
CA GLN A 282 -25.19 22.11 13.42
C GLN A 282 -23.81 22.41 14.03
N LEU A 283 -23.66 22.19 15.36
CA LEU A 283 -22.39 22.37 16.05
C LEU A 283 -21.44 21.20 15.77
N LYS A 284 -20.41 21.45 14.96
CA LYS A 284 -19.37 20.45 14.67
C LYS A 284 -18.27 20.54 15.72
N TRP A 285 -18.40 19.80 16.80
CA TRP A 285 -17.40 19.74 17.88
C TRP A 285 -16.02 19.36 17.40
N ALA A 286 -15.91 18.50 16.38
CA ALA A 286 -14.65 18.15 15.74
C ALA A 286 -13.90 19.38 15.18
N ASP A 287 -14.62 20.45 14.83
CA ASP A 287 -14.03 21.68 14.31
C ASP A 287 -13.38 22.54 15.41
N VAL A 288 -13.82 22.41 16.66
CA VAL A 288 -13.24 23.11 17.81
C VAL A 288 -11.81 22.63 18.09
N PHE A 289 -11.50 21.38 17.75
CA PHE A 289 -10.21 20.74 17.98
C PHE A 289 -9.33 20.66 16.70
N LYS A 290 -9.66 21.44 15.67
CA LYS A 290 -8.84 21.54 14.45
C LYS A 290 -7.43 22.09 14.69
N SER A 291 -7.24 22.77 15.82
CA SER A 291 -5.95 23.37 16.18
C SER A 291 -5.07 22.46 17.05
N VAL A 292 -5.47 21.21 17.29
CA VAL A 292 -4.60 20.26 18.01
C VAL A 292 -3.34 20.03 17.16
N SER A 293 -2.20 20.41 17.71
CA SER A 293 -0.88 20.27 17.08
C SER A 293 0.07 19.53 18.00
N ILE A 294 1.09 18.91 17.44
CA ILE A 294 2.16 18.27 18.19
C ILE A 294 3.34 19.23 18.23
N ALA A 295 3.73 19.65 19.44
CA ALA A 295 4.96 20.39 19.67
C ALA A 295 6.06 19.45 20.18
N GLY A 296 7.31 19.80 19.91
CA GLY A 296 8.47 19.11 20.49
C GLY A 296 8.90 19.75 21.80
N ASP A 297 10.05 19.31 22.32
CA ASP A 297 10.69 19.95 23.47
C ASP A 297 10.83 21.47 23.24
N GLU A 298 10.67 22.27 24.28
CA GLU A 298 10.73 23.73 24.24
C GLU A 298 9.58 24.41 23.43
N ASP A 299 8.42 23.76 23.31
CA ASP A 299 7.26 24.29 22.57
C ASP A 299 7.54 24.70 21.10
N ILE A 300 8.64 24.19 20.53
CA ILE A 300 8.93 24.43 19.12
C ILE A 300 8.00 23.56 18.26
N PRO A 301 7.13 24.17 17.44
CA PRO A 301 6.26 23.44 16.53
C PRO A 301 7.06 22.50 15.62
N ILE A 302 6.52 21.30 15.38
CA ILE A 302 7.20 20.26 14.59
C ILE A 302 7.57 20.78 13.19
N ASN A 303 6.75 21.65 12.60
CA ASN A 303 7.01 22.27 11.29
C ASN A 303 8.23 23.21 11.24
N LYS A 304 8.73 23.66 12.38
CA LYS A 304 9.95 24.47 12.49
C LYS A 304 11.22 23.66 12.78
N ARG A 305 11.10 22.35 12.98
CA ARG A 305 12.24 21.44 13.17
C ARG A 305 12.72 20.87 11.84
N GLY A 306 13.92 20.33 11.80
CA GLY A 306 14.48 19.67 10.61
C GLY A 306 13.56 18.55 10.06
N SER A 307 13.42 18.43 8.75
CA SER A 307 12.46 17.54 8.06
C SER A 307 12.55 16.08 8.48
N GLY A 308 13.74 15.54 8.66
CA GLY A 308 13.94 14.14 9.03
C GLY A 308 13.46 13.78 10.44
N VAL A 309 13.60 14.69 11.42
CA VAL A 309 13.09 14.47 12.80
C VAL A 309 11.57 14.50 12.80
N LYS A 310 10.96 15.42 12.07
CA LYS A 310 9.50 15.56 11.96
C LYS A 310 8.86 14.29 11.44
N ARG A 311 9.29 13.79 10.30
CA ARG A 311 8.71 12.58 9.69
C ARG A 311 8.78 11.36 10.60
N ARG A 312 9.97 11.10 11.16
CA ARG A 312 10.18 9.94 12.02
C ARG A 312 9.30 9.96 13.26
N MET A 313 9.24 11.08 13.99
CA MET A 313 8.45 11.19 15.22
C MET A 313 6.95 11.06 14.90
N ILE A 314 6.49 11.70 13.84
CA ILE A 314 5.08 11.67 13.44
C ILE A 314 4.70 10.23 13.06
N LEU A 315 5.41 9.62 12.12
CA LEU A 315 5.12 8.26 11.66
C LEU A 315 5.07 7.26 12.83
N LEU A 316 6.12 7.18 13.64
CA LEU A 316 6.20 6.19 14.72
C LEU A 316 5.15 6.39 15.81
N ASN A 317 4.91 7.64 16.22
CA ASN A 317 3.93 7.94 17.27
C ASN A 317 2.49 7.73 16.80
N PHE A 318 2.18 8.11 15.57
CA PHE A 318 0.84 7.88 15.02
C PHE A 318 0.56 6.41 14.73
N PHE A 319 1.52 5.66 14.21
CA PHE A 319 1.39 4.22 14.02
C PHE A 319 1.09 3.52 15.33
N ARG A 320 1.84 3.86 16.38
CA ARG A 320 1.65 3.27 17.70
C ARG A 320 0.30 3.63 18.31
N ALA A 321 -0.06 4.91 18.29
CA ALA A 321 -1.35 5.38 18.80
C ALA A 321 -2.53 4.76 18.07
N GLU A 322 -2.45 4.63 16.75
CA GLU A 322 -3.50 4.02 15.93
C GLU A 322 -3.62 2.50 16.19
N ALA A 323 -2.48 1.80 16.33
CA ALA A 323 -2.47 0.37 16.66
C ALA A 323 -3.01 0.11 18.07
N GLU A 324 -2.63 0.91 19.06
CA GLU A 324 -3.13 0.81 20.45
C GLU A 324 -4.64 1.10 20.53
N ARG A 325 -5.12 2.09 19.78
CA ARG A 325 -6.55 2.44 19.73
C ARG A 325 -7.40 1.28 19.17
N LYS A 326 -6.95 0.61 18.13
CA LYS A 326 -7.68 -0.51 17.51
C LYS A 326 -7.66 -1.77 18.36
N LYS A 327 -6.64 -2.00 19.15
CA LYS A 327 -6.63 -3.09 20.15
C LYS A 327 -7.70 -2.91 21.22
N ASN A 328 -8.03 -1.66 21.59
CA ASN A 328 -8.98 -1.35 22.65
C ASN A 328 -10.46 -1.37 22.21
N ASN A 329 -10.75 -1.34 20.91
CA ASN A 329 -12.12 -1.20 20.38
C ASN A 329 -12.67 -2.49 19.80
N ASN A 330 -12.59 -3.63 20.32
CA ASN A 330 -13.22 -4.92 19.89
C ASN A 330 -13.52 -5.11 18.37
N GLU A 331 -13.33 -4.09 17.53
CA GLU A 331 -13.35 -4.17 16.08
C GLU A 331 -11.91 -4.30 15.58
N LYS A 332 -11.50 -5.53 15.30
CA LYS A 332 -10.22 -5.88 14.66
C LYS A 332 -10.18 -5.37 13.21
N SER A 333 -10.13 -4.06 13.01
CA SER A 333 -9.89 -3.51 11.69
C SER A 333 -8.39 -3.50 11.39
N ASN A 334 -8.00 -4.13 10.30
CA ASN A 334 -6.62 -4.16 9.86
C ASN A 334 -6.23 -2.82 9.24
N ILE A 335 -4.94 -2.46 9.34
CA ILE A 335 -4.38 -1.23 8.75
C ILE A 335 -3.26 -1.58 7.79
N ILE A 336 -3.23 -0.85 6.68
CA ILE A 336 -2.14 -0.88 5.72
C ILE A 336 -1.51 0.50 5.71
N TYR A 337 -0.23 0.57 6.09
CA TYR A 337 0.56 1.80 6.01
C TYR A 337 1.39 1.77 4.73
N ALA A 338 1.14 2.71 3.84
CA ALA A 338 1.90 2.92 2.62
C ALA A 338 2.74 4.19 2.76
N ILE A 339 4.06 4.08 2.68
CA ILE A 339 4.99 5.16 2.99
C ILE A 339 5.93 5.36 1.82
N GLU A 340 5.88 6.54 1.20
CA GLU A 340 6.81 6.92 0.15
C GLU A 340 8.11 7.44 0.75
N GLU A 341 9.22 6.84 0.30
CA GLU A 341 10.58 7.29 0.58
C GLU A 341 10.78 7.72 2.04
N PRO A 342 10.55 6.82 3.02
CA PRO A 342 10.61 7.15 4.44
C PRO A 342 11.97 7.70 4.88
N GLU A 343 13.01 7.47 4.08
CA GLU A 343 14.39 7.92 4.30
C GLU A 343 14.64 9.39 3.94
N THR A 344 13.77 10.03 3.19
CA THR A 344 14.00 11.38 2.67
C THR A 344 14.39 12.36 3.77
N SER A 345 15.51 13.06 3.57
CA SER A 345 16.09 14.04 4.52
C SER A 345 16.51 13.45 5.88
N GLN A 346 16.82 12.15 5.96
CA GLN A 346 17.31 11.51 7.18
C GLN A 346 18.76 11.09 7.06
N HIS A 347 19.50 11.18 8.19
CA HIS A 347 20.84 10.61 8.31
C HIS A 347 20.77 9.08 8.31
N GLN A 348 21.77 8.39 7.73
CA GLN A 348 21.81 6.91 7.61
C GLN A 348 21.50 6.17 8.91
N TYR A 349 22.03 6.65 10.04
CA TYR A 349 21.74 6.05 11.35
C TYR A 349 20.23 6.06 11.66
N HIS A 350 19.54 7.12 11.33
CA HIS A 350 18.09 7.24 11.56
C HIS A 350 17.27 6.42 10.56
N GLN A 351 17.77 6.26 9.34
CA GLN A 351 17.16 5.36 8.35
C GLN A 351 17.13 3.92 8.87
N ARG A 352 18.24 3.48 9.47
CA ARG A 352 18.35 2.15 10.09
C ARG A 352 17.30 1.95 11.19
N LEU A 353 17.25 2.86 12.16
CA LEU A 353 16.26 2.78 13.26
C LEU A 353 14.83 2.79 12.76
N LEU A 354 14.54 3.52 11.68
CA LEU A 354 13.22 3.56 11.07
C LEU A 354 12.84 2.19 10.47
N ILE A 355 13.72 1.57 9.70
CA ILE A 355 13.44 0.26 9.10
C ILE A 355 13.26 -0.80 10.18
N GLU A 356 14.12 -0.84 11.20
CA GLU A 356 13.97 -1.75 12.34
C GLU A 356 12.60 -1.57 13.04
N ALA A 357 12.14 -0.33 13.18
CA ALA A 357 10.84 -0.03 13.77
C ALA A 357 9.67 -0.47 12.87
N LEU A 358 9.77 -0.26 11.56
CA LEU A 358 8.75 -0.69 10.60
C LEU A 358 8.67 -2.23 10.51
N GLU A 359 9.80 -2.93 10.53
CA GLU A 359 9.84 -4.39 10.58
C GLU A 359 9.18 -4.96 11.85
N LYS A 360 9.42 -4.34 13.01
CA LYS A 360 8.74 -4.75 14.24
C LYS A 360 7.25 -4.51 14.16
N LEU A 361 6.85 -3.36 13.64
CA LEU A 361 5.44 -2.98 13.51
C LEU A 361 4.70 -3.90 12.54
N SER A 362 5.33 -4.32 11.44
CA SER A 362 4.71 -5.22 10.46
C SER A 362 4.39 -6.62 11.01
N LYS A 363 5.06 -7.03 12.10
CA LYS A 363 4.81 -8.30 12.78
C LYS A 363 3.63 -8.25 13.75
N GLU A 364 3.07 -7.07 14.00
CA GLU A 364 1.89 -6.93 14.85
C GLU A 364 0.62 -7.37 14.11
N GLU A 365 -0.27 -8.08 14.82
CA GLU A 365 -1.53 -8.58 14.23
C GLU A 365 -2.37 -7.44 13.65
N GLY A 366 -2.76 -7.57 12.40
CA GLY A 366 -3.62 -6.60 11.71
C GLY A 366 -2.90 -5.41 11.11
N ILE A 367 -1.58 -5.40 11.09
CA ILE A 367 -0.77 -4.34 10.48
C ILE A 367 -0.02 -4.89 9.26
N GLN A 368 -0.06 -4.15 8.16
CA GLN A 368 0.73 -4.42 6.96
C GLN A 368 1.43 -3.14 6.53
N ILE A 369 2.68 -3.23 6.10
CA ILE A 369 3.50 -2.07 5.74
C ILE A 369 3.98 -2.19 4.31
N ILE A 370 3.84 -1.11 3.57
CA ILE A 370 4.31 -0.98 2.19
C ILE A 370 5.19 0.26 2.13
N ILE A 371 6.42 0.12 1.63
CA ILE A 371 7.32 1.27 1.46
C ILE A 371 7.83 1.35 0.03
N THR A 372 8.15 2.55 -0.41
CA THR A 372 8.98 2.77 -1.61
C THR A 372 10.33 3.34 -1.18
N THR A 373 11.41 2.96 -1.84
CA THR A 373 12.73 3.51 -1.57
C THR A 373 13.60 3.56 -2.82
N HIS A 374 14.46 4.55 -2.89
CA HIS A 374 15.55 4.66 -3.84
C HIS A 374 16.93 4.64 -3.14
N SER A 375 16.96 4.39 -1.83
CA SER A 375 18.17 4.45 -1.01
C SER A 375 18.86 3.10 -0.91
N PRO A 376 20.11 2.96 -1.40
CA PRO A 376 20.94 1.76 -1.17
C PRO A 376 21.10 1.41 0.30
N SER A 377 21.18 2.43 1.17
CA SER A 377 21.28 2.24 2.63
C SER A 377 20.07 1.56 3.23
N ILE A 378 18.87 1.87 2.72
CA ILE A 378 17.63 1.21 3.14
C ILE A 378 17.61 -0.23 2.65
N VAL A 379 17.96 -0.46 1.38
CA VAL A 379 17.97 -1.79 0.77
C VAL A 379 18.86 -2.75 1.56
N LYS A 380 20.05 -2.29 2.01
CA LYS A 380 20.98 -3.10 2.83
C LYS A 380 20.44 -3.50 4.21
N GLN A 381 19.29 -2.98 4.63
CA GLN A 381 18.67 -3.27 5.93
C GLN A 381 17.40 -4.10 5.82
N LEU A 382 16.83 -4.24 4.62
CA LEU A 382 15.63 -5.01 4.40
C LEU A 382 15.94 -6.51 4.33
N GLN A 383 14.96 -7.32 4.67
CA GLN A 383 15.01 -8.75 4.38
C GLN A 383 14.70 -8.98 2.91
N PHE A 384 15.36 -9.97 2.35
CA PHE A 384 15.35 -10.21 0.90
C PHE A 384 13.95 -10.50 0.35
N GLU A 385 13.16 -11.28 1.08
CA GLU A 385 11.78 -11.63 0.73
C GLU A 385 10.84 -10.43 0.67
N ASN A 386 11.18 -9.34 1.38
CA ASN A 386 10.39 -8.12 1.43
C ASN A 386 10.59 -7.23 0.19
N ILE A 387 11.61 -7.48 -0.62
CA ILE A 387 11.99 -6.60 -1.71
C ILE A 387 11.25 -6.95 -3.00
N ARG A 388 10.70 -5.91 -3.64
CA ARG A 388 10.13 -5.95 -4.99
C ARG A 388 10.88 -4.94 -5.85
N LEU A 389 11.63 -5.44 -6.82
CA LEU A 389 12.42 -4.61 -7.72
C LEU A 389 11.56 -4.13 -8.88
N VAL A 390 11.43 -2.81 -9.01
CA VAL A 390 10.75 -2.17 -10.14
C VAL A 390 11.77 -1.88 -11.23
N LYS A 391 11.54 -2.44 -12.41
CA LYS A 391 12.42 -2.30 -13.59
C LYS A 391 11.68 -1.72 -14.78
N ASN A 392 12.45 -1.14 -15.70
CA ASN A 392 11.96 -0.70 -17.00
C ASN A 392 12.73 -1.45 -18.10
N ASN A 393 12.06 -2.40 -18.73
CA ASN A 393 12.61 -3.15 -19.85
C ASN A 393 11.96 -2.67 -21.15
N ASN A 394 12.67 -1.92 -21.98
CA ASN A 394 12.17 -1.43 -23.28
C ASN A 394 10.79 -0.71 -23.17
N ASN A 395 10.66 0.19 -22.21
CA ASN A 395 9.42 0.93 -21.86
C ASN A 395 8.29 0.07 -21.24
N ILE A 396 8.53 -1.20 -20.96
CA ILE A 396 7.61 -2.04 -20.20
C ILE A 396 8.05 -2.04 -18.74
N LYS A 397 7.16 -1.62 -17.85
CA LYS A 397 7.39 -1.66 -16.41
C LYS A 397 7.12 -3.06 -15.90
N GLU A 398 8.07 -3.60 -15.17
CA GLU A 398 7.98 -4.92 -14.55
C GLU A 398 8.31 -4.82 -13.06
N ILE A 399 7.64 -5.64 -12.27
CA ILE A 399 7.93 -5.78 -10.84
C ILE A 399 8.35 -7.23 -10.61
N VAL A 400 9.57 -7.39 -10.13
CA VAL A 400 10.18 -8.69 -10.00
C VAL A 400 10.44 -8.99 -8.52
N LYS A 401 9.92 -10.12 -8.04
CA LYS A 401 10.41 -10.74 -6.79
C LYS A 401 11.78 -11.33 -7.10
N LEU A 402 12.75 -11.05 -6.25
CA LEU A 402 14.12 -11.45 -6.51
C LEU A 402 14.31 -12.95 -6.24
N GLU A 403 14.18 -13.75 -7.29
CA GLU A 403 14.38 -15.21 -7.21
C GLU A 403 15.73 -15.67 -7.78
N LYS A 404 16.36 -14.85 -8.64
CA LYS A 404 17.59 -15.22 -9.34
C LYS A 404 18.74 -14.29 -8.98
N HIS A 405 19.74 -14.88 -8.33
CA HIS A 405 20.99 -14.22 -7.97
C HIS A 405 22.12 -14.82 -8.79
N VAL A 406 23.16 -14.01 -9.05
CA VAL A 406 24.40 -14.53 -9.61
C VAL A 406 25.10 -15.39 -8.56
N LEU A 407 25.10 -14.94 -7.31
CA LEU A 407 25.60 -15.71 -6.17
C LEU A 407 24.57 -16.77 -5.69
N PRO A 408 25.00 -17.88 -5.08
CA PRO A 408 24.10 -18.90 -4.53
C PRO A 408 23.20 -18.38 -3.42
N ILE A 409 23.68 -17.43 -2.65
CA ILE A 409 22.95 -16.74 -1.59
C ILE A 409 22.65 -15.31 -2.07
N PRO A 410 21.42 -14.83 -1.91
CA PRO A 410 21.06 -13.46 -2.27
C PRO A 410 21.95 -12.43 -1.57
N SER A 411 22.47 -11.48 -2.33
CA SER A 411 23.27 -10.36 -1.82
C SER A 411 22.53 -9.05 -1.96
N LEU A 412 22.50 -8.25 -0.88
CA LEU A 412 21.92 -6.90 -0.91
C LEU A 412 22.75 -5.95 -1.78
N ASN A 413 24.06 -6.19 -1.92
CA ASN A 413 24.89 -5.44 -2.86
C ASN A 413 24.51 -5.75 -4.31
N GLU A 414 24.15 -7.02 -4.61
CA GLU A 414 23.60 -7.37 -5.93
C GLU A 414 22.29 -6.65 -6.22
N ILE A 415 21.41 -6.52 -5.23
CA ILE A 415 20.15 -5.77 -5.39
C ILE A 415 20.43 -4.31 -5.72
N ASN A 416 21.35 -3.67 -4.98
CA ASN A 416 21.76 -2.29 -5.25
C ASN A 416 22.31 -2.12 -6.66
N TYR A 417 23.16 -3.04 -7.10
CA TYR A 417 23.66 -3.05 -8.46
C TYR A 417 22.53 -3.18 -9.50
N LEU A 418 21.59 -4.09 -9.27
CA LEU A 418 20.47 -4.32 -10.19
C LEU A 418 19.40 -3.20 -10.18
N ALA A 419 19.20 -2.55 -9.03
CA ALA A 419 18.18 -1.53 -8.84
C ALA A 419 18.65 -0.14 -9.27
N PHE A 420 19.93 0.17 -9.00
CA PHE A 420 20.45 1.54 -9.08
C PHE A 420 21.62 1.69 -10.07
N ASP A 421 22.10 0.58 -10.67
CA ASP A 421 23.38 0.50 -11.40
C ASP A 421 24.57 0.95 -10.53
N GLU A 422 24.46 0.77 -9.21
CA GLU A 422 25.50 1.18 -8.28
C GLU A 422 26.55 0.08 -8.16
N ALA A 423 27.69 0.30 -8.81
CA ALA A 423 28.85 -0.55 -8.67
C ALA A 423 29.63 -0.11 -7.42
N ASP A 424 29.63 -0.95 -6.38
CA ASP A 424 30.38 -0.69 -5.16
C ASP A 424 31.53 -1.70 -4.94
N GLU A 425 32.49 -1.30 -4.12
CA GLU A 425 33.68 -2.11 -3.80
C GLU A 425 33.30 -3.37 -3.01
N GLU A 426 32.24 -3.32 -2.19
CA GLU A 426 31.74 -4.45 -1.41
C GLU A 426 31.22 -5.54 -2.36
N TYR A 427 30.44 -5.17 -3.36
CA TYR A 427 29.93 -6.12 -4.33
C TYR A 427 31.02 -6.73 -5.21
N HIS A 428 32.02 -5.92 -5.59
CA HIS A 428 33.20 -6.41 -6.30
C HIS A 428 33.92 -7.49 -5.48
N ASN A 429 34.14 -7.26 -4.19
CA ASN A 429 34.79 -8.21 -3.30
C ASN A 429 33.96 -9.48 -3.06
N GLU A 430 32.62 -9.39 -2.98
CA GLU A 430 31.73 -10.55 -2.89
C GLU A 430 31.87 -11.47 -4.11
N LEU A 431 31.80 -10.90 -5.31
CA LEU A 431 31.93 -11.66 -6.55
C LEU A 431 33.31 -12.30 -6.68
N TYR A 432 34.36 -11.53 -6.40
CA TYR A 432 35.73 -12.02 -6.42
C TYR A 432 35.91 -13.18 -5.43
N GLY A 433 35.47 -12.98 -4.19
CA GLY A 433 35.56 -14.00 -3.13
C GLY A 433 34.79 -15.28 -3.49
N TYR A 434 33.65 -15.16 -4.15
CA TYR A 434 32.90 -16.33 -4.63
C TYR A 434 33.69 -17.10 -5.72
N ILE A 435 34.25 -16.42 -6.70
CA ILE A 435 35.05 -17.05 -7.76
C ILE A 435 36.29 -17.73 -7.16
N ASP A 436 36.93 -17.11 -6.17
CA ASP A 436 38.07 -17.66 -5.45
C ASP A 436 37.72 -18.91 -4.65
N LEU A 437 36.63 -18.87 -3.91
CA LEU A 437 36.11 -19.98 -3.11
C LEU A 437 35.78 -21.20 -3.98
N GLN A 438 35.29 -20.98 -5.19
CA GLN A 438 35.02 -22.02 -6.16
C GLN A 438 36.31 -22.51 -6.90
N GLN A 439 37.47 -21.95 -6.57
CA GLN A 439 38.75 -22.23 -7.22
C GLN A 439 38.81 -21.93 -8.74
N LEU A 440 37.93 -21.02 -9.19
CA LEU A 440 37.75 -20.66 -10.60
C LEU A 440 38.60 -19.44 -11.04
N LEU A 441 39.39 -18.82 -10.15
CA LEU A 441 40.17 -17.61 -10.49
C LEU A 441 41.13 -17.83 -11.64
N LYS A 442 41.76 -19.01 -11.73
CA LYS A 442 42.70 -19.32 -12.84
C LYS A 442 41.97 -19.32 -14.19
N GLU A 443 40.76 -19.88 -14.21
CA GLU A 443 39.92 -19.92 -15.40
C GLU A 443 39.39 -18.54 -15.75
N TYR A 444 38.90 -17.80 -14.73
CA TYR A 444 38.40 -16.43 -14.90
C TYR A 444 39.46 -15.47 -15.44
N PHE A 445 40.74 -15.63 -15.04
CA PHE A 445 41.83 -14.79 -15.51
C PHE A 445 42.44 -15.20 -16.83
N LYS A 446 42.10 -16.39 -17.32
CA LYS A 446 42.61 -16.91 -18.62
C LYS A 446 42.24 -15.94 -19.73
N ASP A 447 43.24 -15.63 -20.57
CA ASP A 447 43.12 -14.78 -21.77
C ASP A 447 42.68 -13.32 -21.49
N LYS A 448 42.69 -12.87 -20.22
CA LYS A 448 42.37 -11.48 -19.88
C LYS A 448 43.63 -10.60 -19.93
N PRO A 449 43.50 -9.34 -20.38
CA PRO A 449 44.61 -8.41 -20.41
C PRO A 449 45.09 -8.08 -18.99
N THR A 450 46.39 -7.94 -18.87
CA THR A 450 47.07 -7.57 -17.63
C THR A 450 47.57 -6.13 -17.68
N GLN A 451 47.75 -5.53 -16.50
CA GLN A 451 48.28 -4.17 -16.37
C GLN A 451 49.32 -4.09 -15.26
N LYS A 452 50.18 -3.08 -15.33
CA LYS A 452 51.25 -2.86 -14.38
C LYS A 452 50.72 -2.51 -13.01
N TYR A 453 51.20 -3.18 -11.98
CA TYR A 453 50.94 -2.92 -10.56
C TYR A 453 52.24 -2.95 -9.79
N VAL A 454 52.53 -1.95 -8.97
CA VAL A 454 53.72 -1.90 -8.08
C VAL A 454 53.24 -2.28 -6.68
N ASN A 455 53.79 -3.34 -6.14
CA ASN A 455 53.46 -3.80 -4.79
C ASN A 455 54.09 -2.87 -3.73
N SER A 456 53.31 -2.31 -2.84
CA SER A 456 53.77 -1.32 -1.84
C SER A 456 54.80 -1.85 -0.85
N LYS A 457 54.79 -3.15 -0.56
CA LYS A 457 55.71 -3.76 0.43
C LYS A 457 57.04 -4.22 -0.20
N THR A 458 56.98 -4.73 -1.43
CA THR A 458 58.14 -5.32 -2.06
C THR A 458 58.75 -4.41 -3.12
N GLU A 459 58.06 -3.32 -3.50
CA GLU A 459 58.40 -2.42 -4.63
C GLU A 459 58.60 -3.11 -5.96
N LYS A 460 58.16 -4.38 -6.06
CA LYS A 460 58.25 -5.16 -7.30
C LYS A 460 57.07 -4.86 -8.22
N GLU A 461 57.34 -4.87 -9.51
CA GLU A 461 56.37 -4.80 -10.56
C GLU A 461 55.69 -6.15 -10.75
N GLU A 462 54.35 -6.16 -10.74
CA GLU A 462 53.49 -7.30 -11.00
C GLU A 462 52.55 -6.93 -12.18
N TYR A 463 52.01 -7.93 -12.86
CA TYR A 463 51.08 -7.68 -13.99
C TYR A 463 49.76 -8.46 -13.79
N PRO A 464 48.95 -8.06 -12.81
CA PRO A 464 47.64 -8.68 -12.61
C PRO A 464 46.63 -8.31 -13.70
N THR A 465 45.57 -9.11 -13.82
CA THR A 465 44.38 -8.72 -14.57
C THR A 465 43.69 -7.51 -13.93
N LYS A 466 42.87 -6.80 -14.69
CA LYS A 466 42.16 -5.60 -14.21
C LYS A 466 41.36 -5.88 -12.95
N THR A 467 40.61 -6.98 -12.89
CA THR A 467 39.81 -7.36 -11.70
C THR A 467 40.71 -7.57 -10.48
N LYS A 468 41.84 -8.25 -10.61
CA LYS A 468 42.79 -8.42 -9.50
C LYS A 468 43.41 -7.10 -9.10
N TYR A 469 43.74 -6.25 -10.05
CA TYR A 469 44.26 -4.89 -9.79
C TYR A 469 43.30 -4.06 -8.96
N ILE A 470 42.01 -4.05 -9.32
CA ILE A 470 40.95 -3.31 -8.56
C ILE A 470 40.84 -3.89 -7.15
N ARG A 471 40.77 -5.23 -7.00
CA ARG A 471 40.71 -5.88 -5.68
C ARG A 471 41.90 -5.51 -4.81
N ASP A 472 43.11 -5.54 -5.35
CA ASP A 472 44.33 -5.23 -4.61
C ASP A 472 44.34 -3.74 -4.20
N GLN A 473 43.80 -2.83 -4.99
CA GLN A 473 43.63 -1.42 -4.60
C GLN A 473 42.54 -1.23 -3.52
N ILE A 474 41.45 -1.97 -3.56
CA ILE A 474 40.41 -1.92 -2.50
C ILE A 474 40.99 -2.38 -1.16
N HIS A 475 41.81 -3.47 -1.18
CA HIS A 475 42.40 -4.02 0.04
C HIS A 475 43.63 -3.28 0.53
N HIS A 476 44.29 -2.51 -0.35
CA HIS A 476 45.48 -1.74 -0.05
C HIS A 476 45.34 -0.27 -0.45
N PRO A 477 44.39 0.48 0.16
CA PRO A 477 44.16 1.88 -0.15
C PRO A 477 45.33 2.79 0.12
N GLU A 478 46.25 2.35 0.99
CA GLU A 478 47.50 3.03 1.28
C GLU A 478 48.52 2.97 0.16
N ASN A 479 48.34 2.10 -0.85
CA ASN A 479 49.27 1.97 -1.96
C ASN A 479 49.09 3.08 -2.99
N THR A 480 49.91 4.12 -2.90
CA THR A 480 49.88 5.29 -3.80
C THR A 480 50.74 5.16 -5.06
N HIS A 481 51.44 4.04 -5.25
CA HIS A 481 52.31 3.83 -6.40
C HIS A 481 51.53 3.54 -7.71
N ASN A 482 50.26 3.24 -7.58
CA ASN A 482 49.40 2.86 -8.71
C ASN A 482 48.26 3.87 -8.91
N PRO A 483 47.90 4.21 -10.18
CA PRO A 483 46.72 5.00 -10.46
C PRO A 483 45.47 4.33 -9.88
N LYS A 484 44.59 5.13 -9.23
CA LYS A 484 43.30 4.58 -8.77
C LYS A 484 42.43 4.16 -9.95
N PHE A 485 41.68 3.08 -9.75
CA PHE A 485 40.67 2.65 -10.74
C PHE A 485 39.54 3.67 -10.83
N THR A 486 38.91 3.76 -12.00
CA THR A 486 37.73 4.58 -12.21
C THR A 486 36.44 3.83 -11.86
N PHE A 487 35.33 4.56 -11.75
CA PHE A 487 34.02 3.95 -11.53
C PHE A 487 33.63 3.03 -12.68
N GLU A 488 33.89 3.43 -13.92
CA GLU A 488 33.62 2.64 -15.12
C GLU A 488 34.43 1.33 -15.13
N GLU A 489 35.66 1.37 -14.68
CA GLU A 489 36.52 0.17 -14.57
C GLU A 489 36.00 -0.79 -13.51
N LEU A 490 35.50 -0.27 -12.37
CA LEU A 490 34.87 -1.08 -11.33
C LEU A 490 33.58 -1.73 -11.86
N GLN A 491 32.73 -0.94 -12.53
CA GLN A 491 31.47 -1.41 -13.11
C GLN A 491 31.70 -2.50 -14.15
N GLN A 492 32.69 -2.31 -15.04
CA GLN A 492 33.05 -3.33 -16.05
C GLN A 492 33.57 -4.60 -15.39
N SER A 493 34.42 -4.50 -14.39
CA SER A 493 34.94 -5.66 -13.66
C SER A 493 33.84 -6.45 -12.94
N ILE A 494 32.87 -5.77 -12.32
CA ILE A 494 31.69 -6.39 -11.71
C ILE A 494 30.88 -7.13 -12.78
N LYS A 495 30.61 -6.48 -13.90
CA LYS A 495 29.88 -7.09 -15.02
C LYS A 495 30.58 -8.34 -15.55
N ASP A 496 31.87 -8.27 -15.77
CA ASP A 496 32.67 -9.41 -16.27
C ASP A 496 32.62 -10.60 -15.30
N MET A 497 32.70 -10.35 -13.99
CA MET A 497 32.60 -11.41 -12.98
C MET A 497 31.20 -12.02 -12.95
N ARG A 498 30.15 -11.19 -13.04
CA ARG A 498 28.76 -11.65 -13.08
C ARG A 498 28.50 -12.54 -14.29
N ASP A 499 28.94 -12.10 -15.47
CA ASP A 499 28.77 -12.85 -16.73
C ASP A 499 29.50 -14.20 -16.65
N PHE A 500 30.73 -14.23 -16.10
CA PHE A 500 31.47 -15.44 -15.86
C PHE A 500 30.79 -16.41 -14.90
N ILE A 501 30.32 -15.92 -13.74
CA ILE A 501 29.61 -16.75 -12.75
C ILE A 501 28.33 -17.31 -13.38
N GLN A 502 27.60 -16.49 -14.13
CA GLN A 502 26.36 -16.91 -14.76
C GLN A 502 26.57 -17.98 -15.82
N ALA A 503 27.67 -17.89 -16.62
CA ALA A 503 28.06 -18.89 -17.60
C ALA A 503 28.44 -20.23 -16.94
N ASN A 504 28.99 -20.20 -15.73
CA ASN A 504 29.45 -21.39 -15.00
C ASN A 504 28.41 -21.97 -14.02
N LYS A 505 27.22 -21.40 -13.92
CA LYS A 505 26.12 -21.91 -13.05
C LYS A 505 25.49 -23.24 -13.54
N GLY A 506 25.91 -23.78 -14.67
CA GLY A 506 25.35 -24.98 -15.27
C GLY A 506 26.30 -26.17 -15.38
N SER A 507 27.52 -26.02 -14.86
CA SER A 507 28.56 -27.08 -14.92
C SER A 507 28.69 -27.83 -13.60
#